data_44f9c09b03560aa7fea14fa2afdcacaf
#
_entry.id   44f9c09b03560aa7fea14fa2afdcacaf
#
_cell.length_a   1.000
_cell.length_b   1.000
_cell.length_c   1.000
_cell.angle_alpha   90.00
_cell.angle_beta   90.00
_cell.angle_gamma   90.00
#
_symmetry.space_group_name_H-M   'P 1'
#
loop_
_entity.id
_entity.type
_entity.pdbx_description
1 polymer ?
#
loop_
_entity_poly.entity_id
_entity_poly.type
_entity_poly.pdbx_seq_one_letter_code
_entity_poly.pdbx_strand_id
1 'polypeptide(L)'
;MDIDLLAKMVKDLILENDEVTLPGVGTFVAEMIPATFSDKGFTINPPYRKLSFRQREGSSDLLVDLYARSNSMDKDKAAKLLGDFLKEMKEVLKTRKFIIFPELGKLRATKENLFFFVPDEDLNI
;
A
#
# COMPACT_ATOMS: atom_id res chain seq x y z
N MET A 1 -9.82 -12.53 -6.14
CA MET A 1 -8.84 -11.56 -5.62
C MET A 1 -7.89 -12.26 -4.65
N ASP A 2 -6.61 -12.05 -4.77
CA ASP A 2 -5.61 -12.55 -3.84
C ASP A 2 -4.59 -11.47 -3.51
N ILE A 3 -3.67 -11.74 -2.58
CA ILE A 3 -2.71 -10.74 -2.13
C ILE A 3 -1.71 -10.37 -3.22
N ASP A 4 -1.37 -11.29 -4.10
CA ASP A 4 -0.45 -11.01 -5.21
C ASP A 4 -1.05 -9.98 -6.16
N LEU A 5 -2.32 -10.13 -6.50
CA LEU A 5 -3.02 -9.18 -7.35
C LEU A 5 -3.18 -7.83 -6.65
N LEU A 6 -3.55 -7.82 -5.37
CA LEU A 6 -3.67 -6.58 -4.60
C LEU A 6 -2.35 -5.82 -4.58
N ALA A 7 -1.25 -6.51 -4.27
CA ALA A 7 0.07 -5.87 -4.22
C ALA A 7 0.48 -5.30 -5.57
N LYS A 8 0.20 -6.03 -6.65
CA LYS A 8 0.49 -5.56 -8.01
C LYS A 8 -0.29 -4.30 -8.35
N MET A 9 -1.58 -4.28 -8.03
CA MET A 9 -2.42 -3.11 -8.30
C MET A 9 -1.96 -1.89 -7.49
N VAL A 10 -1.62 -2.09 -6.21
CA VAL A 10 -1.11 -1.02 -5.38
C VAL A 10 0.20 -0.48 -5.96
N LYS A 11 1.11 -1.35 -6.36
CA LYS A 11 2.38 -0.93 -6.96
C LYS A 11 2.16 -0.12 -8.24
N ASP A 12 1.31 -0.61 -9.14
CA ASP A 12 1.02 0.09 -10.39
C ASP A 12 0.46 1.49 -10.12
N LEU A 13 -0.44 1.60 -9.16
CA LEU A 13 -1.07 2.89 -8.84
C LEU A 13 -0.12 3.85 -8.12
N ILE A 14 0.71 3.34 -7.21
CA ILE A 14 1.62 4.21 -6.44
C ILE A 14 2.75 4.79 -7.29
N LEU A 15 3.07 4.17 -8.42
CA LEU A 15 4.04 4.72 -9.36
C LEU A 15 3.57 6.04 -9.97
N GLU A 16 2.27 6.25 -10.07
CA GLU A 16 1.66 7.41 -10.70
C GLU A 16 0.88 8.31 -9.73
N ASN A 17 0.74 7.88 -8.49
CA ASN A 17 -0.05 8.59 -7.49
C ASN A 17 0.69 8.63 -6.16
N ASP A 18 0.39 9.61 -5.34
CA ASP A 18 1.02 9.74 -4.02
C ASP A 18 0.28 8.95 -2.93
N GLU A 19 -0.96 8.56 -3.19
CA GLU A 19 -1.77 7.80 -2.23
C GLU A 19 -2.62 6.75 -2.94
N VAL A 20 -2.75 5.60 -2.29
CA VAL A 20 -3.65 4.52 -2.72
C VAL A 20 -4.41 4.03 -1.50
N THR A 21 -5.71 4.22 -1.50
CA THR A 21 -6.57 3.80 -0.39
C THR A 21 -7.02 2.36 -0.53
N LEU A 22 -6.88 1.60 0.56
CA LEU A 22 -7.50 0.28 0.72
C LEU A 22 -8.75 0.48 1.56
N PRO A 23 -9.94 0.46 0.96
CA PRO A 23 -11.18 0.73 1.70
C PRO A 23 -11.33 -0.12 2.96
N GLY A 24 -11.62 0.53 4.10
CA GLY A 24 -11.79 -0.14 5.38
C GLY A 24 -10.51 -0.55 6.09
N VAL A 25 -9.35 -0.39 5.48
CA VAL A 25 -8.05 -0.78 6.07
C VAL A 25 -7.18 0.45 6.34
N GLY A 26 -6.97 1.28 5.33
CA GLY A 26 -6.12 2.45 5.44
C GLY A 26 -5.62 2.91 4.07
N THR A 27 -4.56 3.70 4.06
CA THR A 27 -4.04 4.32 2.84
C THR A 27 -2.53 4.17 2.76
N PHE A 28 -2.05 3.63 1.62
CA PHE A 28 -0.63 3.69 1.28
C PHE A 28 -0.27 5.10 0.82
N VAL A 29 0.84 5.61 1.33
CA VAL A 29 1.32 6.96 1.01
C VAL A 29 2.76 6.87 0.55
N ALA A 30 3.06 7.48 -0.61
CA ALA A 30 4.43 7.61 -1.10
C ALA A 30 4.92 9.02 -0.77
N GLU A 31 5.80 9.13 0.21
CA GLU A 31 6.32 10.41 0.68
C GLU A 31 7.68 10.69 0.06
N MET A 32 7.86 11.92 -0.45
CA MET A 32 9.17 12.33 -0.94
C MET A 32 10.11 12.61 0.22
N ILE A 33 11.21 11.86 0.28
CA ILE A 33 12.26 12.11 1.26
C ILE A 33 13.32 12.96 0.57
N PRO A 34 13.66 14.13 1.12
CA PRO A 34 14.63 15.02 0.49
C PRO A 34 16.05 14.46 0.50
N ALA A 35 16.89 14.97 -0.38
CA ALA A 35 18.30 14.62 -0.40
C ALA A 35 18.96 14.95 0.94
N THR A 36 19.87 14.09 1.37
CA THR A 36 20.64 14.30 2.60
C THR A 36 22.12 14.12 2.33
N PHE A 37 22.97 14.66 3.22
CA PHE A 37 24.40 14.45 3.15
C PHE A 37 24.81 13.32 4.08
N SER A 38 25.87 12.58 3.68
CA SER A 38 26.44 11.59 4.59
C SER A 38 27.07 12.31 5.80
N ASP A 39 27.36 11.54 6.85
CA ASP A 39 27.92 12.05 8.10
C ASP A 39 29.20 12.90 7.90
N LYS A 40 29.97 12.59 6.87
CA LYS A 40 31.22 13.29 6.58
C LYS A 40 31.10 14.33 5.48
N GLY A 41 29.89 14.54 4.95
CA GLY A 41 29.65 15.49 3.89
C GLY A 41 30.25 15.13 2.52
N PHE A 42 30.76 13.91 2.37
CA PHE A 42 31.39 13.48 1.12
C PHE A 42 30.45 12.81 0.13
N THR A 43 29.28 12.40 0.59
CA THR A 43 28.30 11.69 -0.23
C THR A 43 26.95 12.35 -0.08
N ILE A 44 26.26 12.52 -1.20
CA ILE A 44 24.88 13.02 -1.20
C ILE A 44 23.97 11.82 -1.41
N ASN A 45 23.04 11.61 -0.49
CA ASN A 45 21.97 10.63 -0.68
C ASN A 45 20.86 11.33 -1.45
N PRO A 46 20.52 10.88 -2.68
CA PRO A 46 19.52 11.56 -3.50
C PRO A 46 18.13 11.46 -2.87
N PRO A 47 17.20 12.34 -3.27
CA PRO A 47 15.81 12.24 -2.81
C PRO A 47 15.19 10.94 -3.35
N TYR A 48 14.25 10.40 -2.58
CA TYR A 48 13.53 9.18 -2.99
C TYR A 48 12.12 9.22 -2.42
N ARG A 49 11.25 8.38 -2.97
CA ARG A 49 9.89 8.22 -2.47
C ARG A 49 9.85 7.03 -1.53
N LYS A 50 9.37 7.25 -0.31
CA LYS A 50 9.25 6.20 0.69
C LYS A 50 7.78 5.77 0.81
N LEU A 51 7.52 4.48 0.71
CA LEU A 51 6.20 3.93 0.89
C LEU A 51 5.91 3.72 2.38
N SER A 52 4.81 4.31 2.86
CA SER A 52 4.34 4.14 4.22
C SER A 52 2.84 3.85 4.22
N PHE A 53 2.29 3.55 5.38
CA PHE A 53 0.88 3.24 5.53
C PHE A 53 0.27 4.07 6.65
N ARG A 54 -0.91 4.65 6.39
CA ARG A 54 -1.67 5.43 7.37
C ARG A 54 -3.01 4.76 7.60
N GLN A 55 -3.43 4.64 8.87
CA GLN A 55 -4.74 4.10 9.21
C GLN A 55 -5.80 5.19 9.11
N ARG A 56 -6.01 5.70 7.89
CA ARG A 56 -7.06 6.68 7.61
C ARG A 56 -7.70 6.37 6.29
N GLU A 57 -8.97 6.69 6.19
CA GLU A 57 -9.67 6.61 4.92
C GLU A 57 -9.19 7.71 3.98
N GLY A 58 -8.98 7.34 2.73
CA GLY A 58 -8.76 8.30 1.67
C GLY A 58 -10.05 8.52 0.90
N SER A 59 -10.04 9.51 0.03
CA SER A 59 -11.19 9.83 -0.81
C SER A 59 -11.08 9.22 -2.22
N SER A 60 -10.09 8.40 -2.46
CA SER A 60 -9.78 7.90 -3.80
C SER A 60 -10.42 6.54 -4.08
N ASP A 61 -10.98 6.40 -5.29
CA ASP A 61 -11.52 5.14 -5.81
C ASP A 61 -10.54 4.46 -6.77
N LEU A 62 -9.27 4.86 -6.78
CA LEU A 62 -8.28 4.37 -7.74
C LEU A 62 -8.20 2.84 -7.79
N LEU A 63 -8.19 2.19 -6.63
CA LEU A 63 -8.05 0.75 -6.57
C LEU A 63 -9.29 0.03 -7.10
N VAL A 64 -10.47 0.50 -6.71
CA VAL A 64 -11.74 -0.05 -7.19
C VAL A 64 -11.84 0.13 -8.70
N ASP A 65 -11.52 1.32 -9.21
CA ASP A 65 -11.60 1.61 -10.64
C ASP A 65 -10.63 0.75 -11.45
N LEU A 66 -9.40 0.56 -10.96
CA LEU A 66 -8.43 -0.29 -11.63
C LEU A 66 -8.91 -1.75 -11.66
N TYR A 67 -9.41 -2.25 -10.54
CA TYR A 67 -9.91 -3.61 -10.45
C TYR A 67 -11.10 -3.83 -11.39
N ALA A 68 -12.03 -2.90 -11.43
CA ALA A 68 -13.18 -2.96 -12.32
C ALA A 68 -12.76 -2.99 -13.79
N ARG A 69 -11.89 -2.06 -14.20
CA ARG A 69 -11.41 -1.99 -15.60
C ARG A 69 -10.66 -3.25 -16.00
N SER A 70 -9.77 -3.71 -15.14
CA SER A 70 -8.90 -4.86 -15.47
C SER A 70 -9.67 -6.16 -15.62
N ASN A 71 -10.86 -6.26 -15.02
CA ASN A 71 -11.66 -7.48 -15.03
C ASN A 71 -12.98 -7.30 -15.78
N SER A 72 -13.17 -6.20 -16.48
CA SER A 72 -14.38 -5.91 -17.27
C SER A 72 -15.66 -6.09 -16.45
N MET A 73 -15.65 -5.59 -15.21
CA MET A 73 -16.82 -5.65 -14.34
C MET A 73 -17.27 -4.25 -13.97
N ASP A 74 -18.54 -4.12 -13.53
CA ASP A 74 -19.01 -2.82 -13.09
C ASP A 74 -18.38 -2.43 -11.75
N LYS A 75 -18.43 -1.13 -11.45
CA LYS A 75 -17.78 -0.56 -10.26
C LYS A 75 -18.38 -1.10 -8.97
N ASP A 76 -19.70 -1.28 -8.91
CA ASP A 76 -20.36 -1.76 -7.71
C ASP A 76 -19.94 -3.20 -7.37
N LYS A 77 -19.87 -4.05 -8.39
CA LYS A 77 -19.39 -5.42 -8.22
C LYS A 77 -17.93 -5.44 -7.79
N ALA A 78 -17.09 -4.63 -8.43
CA ALA A 78 -15.68 -4.53 -8.09
C ALA A 78 -15.49 -4.05 -6.65
N ALA A 79 -16.24 -3.04 -6.23
CA ALA A 79 -16.19 -2.52 -4.87
C ALA A 79 -16.57 -3.58 -3.84
N LYS A 80 -17.61 -4.39 -4.13
CA LYS A 80 -18.04 -5.44 -3.24
C LYS A 80 -16.98 -6.53 -3.10
N LEU A 81 -16.46 -7.03 -4.21
CA LEU A 81 -15.45 -8.09 -4.20
C LEU A 81 -14.17 -7.64 -3.51
N LEU A 82 -13.72 -6.43 -3.82
CA LEU A 82 -12.54 -5.86 -3.20
C LEU A 82 -12.76 -5.64 -1.70
N GLY A 83 -13.91 -5.09 -1.32
CA GLY A 83 -14.26 -4.85 0.07
C GLY A 83 -14.31 -6.13 0.89
N ASP A 84 -14.90 -7.19 0.35
CA ASP A 84 -14.96 -8.50 1.02
C ASP A 84 -13.54 -9.06 1.23
N PHE A 85 -12.69 -8.96 0.22
CA PHE A 85 -11.30 -9.41 0.33
C PHE A 85 -10.54 -8.61 1.40
N LEU A 86 -10.66 -7.28 1.36
CA LEU A 86 -9.96 -6.42 2.31
C LEU A 86 -10.41 -6.62 3.75
N LYS A 87 -11.70 -6.93 3.93
CA LYS A 87 -12.22 -7.23 5.25
C LYS A 87 -11.59 -8.50 5.83
N GLU A 88 -11.48 -9.55 5.02
CA GLU A 88 -10.80 -10.79 5.43
C GLU A 88 -9.31 -10.56 5.67
N MET A 89 -8.66 -9.80 4.79
CA MET A 89 -7.24 -9.47 4.92
C MET A 89 -6.97 -8.73 6.24
N LYS A 90 -7.85 -7.79 6.60
CA LYS A 90 -7.72 -7.04 7.84
C LYS A 90 -7.77 -7.97 9.06
N GLU A 91 -8.66 -8.97 9.05
CA GLU A 91 -8.75 -9.93 10.14
C GLU A 91 -7.48 -10.79 10.22
N VAL A 92 -6.93 -11.21 9.08
CA VAL A 92 -5.67 -11.95 9.04
C VAL A 92 -4.53 -11.09 9.62
N LEU A 93 -4.49 -9.80 9.24
CA LEU A 93 -3.49 -8.87 9.74
C LEU A 93 -3.58 -8.71 11.27
N LYS A 94 -4.77 -8.62 11.82
CA LYS A 94 -4.98 -8.52 13.26
C LYS A 94 -4.54 -9.79 14.00
N THR A 95 -4.77 -10.95 13.40
CA THR A 95 -4.50 -12.25 14.01
C THR A 95 -3.03 -12.63 13.89
N ARG A 96 -2.47 -12.55 12.68
CA ARG A 96 -1.10 -12.97 12.38
C ARG A 96 -0.08 -11.86 12.56
N LYS A 97 -0.52 -10.61 12.64
CA LYS A 97 0.31 -9.43 12.87
C LYS A 97 1.18 -9.02 11.69
N PHE A 98 1.12 -9.73 10.57
CA PHE A 98 1.78 -9.30 9.34
C PHE A 98 1.17 -9.94 8.10
N ILE A 99 1.35 -9.26 6.97
CA ILE A 99 1.00 -9.76 5.65
C ILE A 99 2.09 -9.30 4.68
N ILE A 100 2.63 -10.23 3.91
CA ILE A 100 3.63 -9.90 2.89
C ILE A 100 2.90 -9.41 1.64
N PHE A 101 3.29 -8.20 1.18
CA PHE A 101 2.87 -7.66 -0.11
C PHE A 101 4.03 -7.89 -1.08
N PRO A 102 3.93 -8.89 -1.98
CA PRO A 102 5.03 -9.23 -2.87
C PRO A 102 5.54 -8.01 -3.64
N GLU A 103 6.86 -7.86 -3.70
CA GLU A 103 7.57 -6.78 -4.39
C GLU A 103 7.36 -5.38 -3.80
N LEU A 104 6.64 -5.26 -2.69
CA LEU A 104 6.43 -3.98 -2.00
C LEU A 104 7.05 -3.98 -0.61
N GLY A 105 6.72 -4.97 0.18
CA GLY A 105 7.18 -5.05 1.56
C GLY A 105 6.21 -5.81 2.44
N LYS A 106 6.15 -5.43 3.70
CA LYS A 106 5.36 -6.14 4.71
C LYS A 106 4.47 -5.16 5.46
N LEU A 107 3.16 -5.44 5.46
CA LEU A 107 2.21 -4.71 6.30
C LEU A 107 2.16 -5.41 7.65
N ARG A 108 2.34 -4.66 8.73
CA ARG A 108 2.42 -5.20 10.08
C ARG A 108 1.42 -4.55 11.01
N ALA A 109 1.12 -5.24 12.11
CA ALA A 109 0.25 -4.73 13.15
C ALA A 109 0.93 -4.85 14.51
N THR A 110 0.79 -3.82 15.35
CA THR A 110 1.25 -3.88 16.74
C THR A 110 0.27 -4.75 17.56
N LYS A 111 0.60 -4.99 18.82
CA LYS A 111 -0.30 -5.71 19.73
C LYS A 111 -1.66 -5.03 19.85
N GLU A 112 -1.69 -3.72 19.73
CA GLU A 112 -2.91 -2.90 19.81
C GLU A 112 -3.60 -2.74 18.45
N ASN A 113 -3.12 -3.48 17.43
CA ASN A 113 -3.64 -3.41 16.06
C ASN A 113 -3.51 -2.04 15.41
N LEU A 114 -2.38 -1.37 15.68
CA LEU A 114 -1.96 -0.24 14.89
C LEU A 114 -1.17 -0.78 13.68
N PHE A 115 -1.54 -0.36 12.49
CA PHE A 115 -0.94 -0.88 11.25
C PHE A 115 0.18 0.03 10.76
N PHE A 116 1.26 -0.57 10.30
CA PHE A 116 2.38 0.15 9.71
C PHE A 116 3.02 -0.69 8.61
N PHE A 117 3.75 -0.04 7.71
CA PHE A 117 4.34 -0.72 6.57
C PHE A 117 5.86 -0.66 6.61
N VAL A 118 6.51 -1.80 6.34
CA VAL A 118 7.95 -1.91 6.21
C VAL A 118 8.24 -2.21 4.74
N PRO A 119 8.68 -1.21 3.96
CA PRO A 119 8.96 -1.44 2.54
C PRO A 119 10.19 -2.32 2.36
N ASP A 120 10.24 -3.04 1.23
CA ASP A 120 11.44 -3.79 0.85
C ASP A 120 12.60 -2.81 0.64
N GLU A 121 13.82 -3.23 1.01
CA GLU A 121 15.00 -2.38 0.91
C GLU A 121 15.28 -1.90 -0.52
N ASP A 122 14.99 -2.74 -1.49
CA ASP A 122 15.21 -2.45 -2.90
C ASP A 122 13.99 -1.86 -3.63
N LEU A 123 12.95 -1.52 -2.88
CA LEU A 123 11.75 -0.94 -3.49
C LEU A 123 12.07 0.40 -4.12
N ASN A 124 11.76 0.51 -5.41
CA ASN A 124 11.98 1.73 -6.18
C ASN A 124 10.64 2.21 -6.74
N ILE A 125 10.12 3.25 -6.18
CA ILE A 125 8.89 3.92 -6.62
C ILE A 125 9.16 5.43 -6.80
#